data_e70694762792461d356b770649053809
#
_entry.id   e70694762792461d356b770649053809
#
_cell.length_a   1.000
_cell.length_b   1.000
_cell.length_c   1.000
_cell.angle_alpha   90.00
_cell.angle_beta   90.00
_cell.angle_gamma   90.00
#
_symmetry.space_group_name_H-M   'P 1'
#
loop_
_entity.id
_entity.type
_entity.pdbx_description
1 polymer ?
#
loop_
_entity_poly.entity_id
_entity_poly.type
_entity_poly.pdbx_seq_one_letter_code
_entity_poly.pdbx_strand_id
1 'polypeptide(L)'
;MPDPDVTPKKRSRPLNRWGTGTLSVLQVTLLAVVLIALNYLSFDNFWRVDLSRGADYTLSSATTRYLASDAIQSRETPVKWIMAFRRSSPFYERVRALSEEYARLSKGKIKFEFVDPMRSPNRMQEVTAGYDISLVRDLIIIDARTDDSAATTEDANKVRSFNPNIKIATAEEFSVFATADGVRKTVGFQGEDVLTQRLVESLEGKPRVMALLADKSRMPDTGGDSPRKSLEQLLRFQNIHLEEIRMAGLEKIPENVSGIVLAAPAYDLTDDEITVLKNYWSRPRAAILVLIDGGRIPPNLRAFLRANGVTARNDRLVSRVKNKLVTSASGYFTAGVNFTRDLAGQTTEFGGATSSLDVREGDEDLLNRKITPLGLIKALPEFWGETAFGEGGESFDEKQDNPPPLHIAASVIRGAASDDRFAADTSRMVIISNTDFLENRHHRAENLDFLSSSANWLIGREALAGIGPRSLGTYKLPVLDAQVSFINRVNLFFLRAPCAS
;
A
#
# COMPACT_ATOMS: atom_id res chain seq x y z
N MET A 1 -64.48 -34.49 65.76
CA MET A 1 -63.84 -34.11 64.52
C MET A 1 -63.27 -32.73 64.71
N PRO A 2 -62.01 -32.51 64.77
CA PRO A 2 -61.41 -31.22 64.84
C PRO A 2 -61.17 -30.66 63.43
N ASP A 3 -61.40 -29.34 63.36
CA ASP A 3 -61.28 -28.52 62.15
C ASP A 3 -59.78 -28.26 61.81
N PRO A 4 -59.40 -28.26 60.55
CA PRO A 4 -58.03 -28.18 60.16
C PRO A 4 -57.53 -26.74 59.87
N ASP A 5 -56.34 -26.52 60.26
CA ASP A 5 -55.29 -25.66 59.63
C ASP A 5 -55.60 -24.18 59.41
N VAL A 6 -55.24 -23.40 60.37
CA VAL A 6 -54.97 -21.96 60.18
C VAL A 6 -53.45 -21.71 60.08
N THR A 7 -52.95 -21.66 58.85
CA THR A 7 -51.59 -21.24 58.61
C THR A 7 -51.40 -19.78 59.00
N PRO A 8 -50.33 -19.38 59.74
CA PRO A 8 -50.11 -18.01 60.12
C PRO A 8 -49.63 -17.15 58.93
N LYS A 9 -50.43 -16.17 58.55
CA LYS A 9 -50.01 -15.09 57.61
C LYS A 9 -48.73 -14.42 58.13
N LYS A 10 -47.63 -14.59 57.37
CA LYS A 10 -46.39 -13.80 57.56
C LYS A 10 -46.78 -12.31 57.50
N ARG A 11 -46.69 -11.59 58.64
CA ARG A 11 -46.76 -10.12 58.71
C ARG A 11 -45.59 -9.57 57.92
N SER A 12 -45.84 -8.92 56.77
CA SER A 12 -44.89 -8.08 56.09
C SER A 12 -44.54 -6.90 57.03
N ARG A 13 -43.27 -6.77 57.37
CA ARG A 13 -42.78 -5.62 58.12
C ARG A 13 -43.08 -4.36 57.31
N PRO A 14 -43.66 -3.29 57.92
CA PRO A 14 -43.90 -2.04 57.20
C PRO A 14 -42.55 -1.48 56.78
N LEU A 15 -42.34 -1.33 55.48
CA LEU A 15 -41.16 -0.66 54.93
C LEU A 15 -41.13 0.76 55.48
N ASN A 16 -40.10 1.06 56.27
CA ASN A 16 -39.90 2.37 56.87
C ASN A 16 -39.75 3.41 55.76
N ARG A 17 -40.72 4.33 55.59
CA ARG A 17 -40.76 5.32 54.49
C ARG A 17 -39.46 6.12 54.36
N TRP A 18 -38.78 6.35 55.47
CA TRP A 18 -37.48 7.02 55.51
C TRP A 18 -36.36 6.11 54.98
N GLY A 19 -36.39 4.84 55.25
CA GLY A 19 -35.38 3.88 54.73
C GLY A 19 -35.52 3.64 53.24
N THR A 20 -36.74 3.61 52.68
CA THR A 20 -36.95 3.52 51.22
C THR A 20 -36.54 4.82 50.53
N GLY A 21 -36.78 5.97 51.10
CA GLY A 21 -36.36 7.26 50.54
C GLY A 21 -34.83 7.41 50.49
N THR A 22 -34.13 7.05 51.57
CA THR A 22 -32.67 7.11 51.60
C THR A 22 -32.02 6.11 50.64
N LEU A 23 -32.59 4.91 50.52
CA LEU A 23 -32.13 3.92 49.54
C LEU A 23 -32.33 4.41 48.09
N SER A 24 -33.45 5.07 47.78
CA SER A 24 -33.69 5.62 46.44
C SER A 24 -32.73 6.76 46.11
N VAL A 25 -32.45 7.66 47.06
CA VAL A 25 -31.44 8.71 46.88
C VAL A 25 -30.07 8.12 46.65
N LEU A 26 -29.68 7.10 47.42
CA LEU A 26 -28.39 6.40 47.26
C LEU A 26 -28.29 5.74 45.89
N GLN A 27 -29.36 5.08 45.43
CA GLN A 27 -29.39 4.45 44.08
C GLN A 27 -29.26 5.47 42.96
N VAL A 28 -29.97 6.61 43.05
CA VAL A 28 -29.85 7.68 42.03
C VAL A 28 -28.44 8.27 42.03
N THR A 29 -27.84 8.49 43.20
CA THR A 29 -26.48 9.01 43.31
C THR A 29 -25.46 8.02 42.73
N LEU A 30 -25.62 6.73 43.07
CA LEU A 30 -24.74 5.68 42.51
C LEU A 30 -24.89 5.55 40.99
N LEU A 31 -26.12 5.64 40.48
CA LEU A 31 -26.38 5.65 39.06
C LEU A 31 -25.71 6.86 38.36
N ALA A 32 -25.82 8.05 38.96
CA ALA A 32 -25.17 9.26 38.46
C ALA A 32 -23.63 9.11 38.42
N VAL A 33 -23.04 8.56 39.47
CA VAL A 33 -21.58 8.28 39.52
C VAL A 33 -21.18 7.28 38.43
N VAL A 34 -21.95 6.20 38.26
CA VAL A 34 -21.69 5.21 37.21
C VAL A 34 -21.80 5.83 35.81
N LEU A 35 -22.80 6.67 35.55
CA LEU A 35 -22.96 7.36 34.27
C LEU A 35 -21.83 8.36 34.02
N ILE A 36 -21.35 9.08 35.01
CA ILE A 36 -20.22 9.99 34.90
C ILE A 36 -18.94 9.19 34.63
N ALA A 37 -18.72 8.07 35.33
CA ALA A 37 -17.58 7.21 35.13
C ALA A 37 -17.59 6.55 33.73
N LEU A 38 -18.76 6.08 33.27
CA LEU A 38 -18.92 5.55 31.91
C LEU A 38 -18.68 6.61 30.84
N ASN A 39 -19.18 7.83 31.06
CA ASN A 39 -18.94 8.94 30.15
C ASN A 39 -17.46 9.32 30.08
N TYR A 40 -16.77 9.36 31.22
CA TYR A 40 -15.33 9.61 31.30
C TYR A 40 -14.53 8.51 30.62
N LEU A 41 -14.83 7.24 30.87
CA LEU A 41 -14.20 6.09 30.19
C LEU A 41 -14.48 6.06 28.70
N SER A 42 -15.69 6.47 28.29
CA SER A 42 -16.09 6.55 26.88
C SER A 42 -15.38 7.68 26.15
N PHE A 43 -14.97 8.73 26.84
CA PHE A 43 -14.27 9.86 26.23
C PHE A 43 -12.88 9.48 25.70
N ASP A 44 -12.15 8.64 26.43
CA ASP A 44 -10.80 8.18 26.05
C ASP A 44 -10.80 6.86 25.26
N ASN A 45 -11.84 6.03 25.43
CA ASN A 45 -11.94 4.69 24.82
C ASN A 45 -13.17 4.56 23.90
N PHE A 46 -13.40 5.53 23.02
CA PHE A 46 -14.51 5.41 22.08
C PHE A 46 -14.13 4.53 20.89
N TRP A 47 -15.04 3.64 20.52
CA TRP A 47 -14.90 2.79 19.36
C TRP A 47 -15.49 3.50 18.13
N ARG A 48 -14.64 3.76 17.13
CA ARG A 48 -15.10 4.31 15.86
C ARG A 48 -15.17 3.20 14.83
N VAL A 49 -16.32 3.08 14.18
CA VAL A 49 -16.50 2.22 13.02
C VAL A 49 -16.79 3.12 11.83
N ASP A 50 -15.96 3.00 10.80
CA ASP A 50 -16.19 3.69 9.54
C ASP A 50 -17.25 2.92 8.75
N LEU A 51 -18.39 3.54 8.54
CA LEU A 51 -19.50 2.98 7.78
C LEU A 51 -19.47 3.40 6.31
N SER A 52 -18.46 4.17 5.88
CA SER A 52 -18.30 4.52 4.48
C SER A 52 -17.86 3.29 3.67
N ARG A 53 -18.35 3.18 2.43
CA ARG A 53 -18.05 2.04 1.56
C ARG A 53 -16.58 1.91 1.18
N GLY A 54 -15.83 3.03 1.19
CA GLY A 54 -14.43 3.12 0.82
C GLY A 54 -13.47 3.23 2.00
N ALA A 55 -13.96 3.17 3.25
CA ALA A 55 -13.18 3.51 4.44
C ALA A 55 -12.51 4.89 4.33
N ASP A 56 -13.24 5.87 3.79
CA ASP A 56 -12.75 7.21 3.44
C ASP A 56 -12.29 8.04 4.66
N TYR A 57 -12.66 7.63 5.87
CA TYR A 57 -12.41 8.33 7.13
C TYR A 57 -11.49 7.59 8.09
N THR A 58 -11.04 6.38 7.71
CA THR A 58 -10.10 5.59 8.51
C THR A 58 -8.84 5.28 7.70
N LEU A 59 -7.71 5.19 8.41
CA LEU A 59 -6.44 4.85 7.78
C LEU A 59 -6.28 3.34 7.65
N SER A 60 -5.55 2.92 6.62
CA SER A 60 -5.19 1.54 6.40
C SER A 60 -4.32 0.99 7.52
N SER A 61 -4.28 -0.32 7.66
CA SER A 61 -3.36 -0.99 8.57
C SER A 61 -1.90 -0.67 8.25
N ALA A 62 -1.57 -0.49 6.97
CA ALA A 62 -0.24 -0.12 6.51
C ALA A 62 0.14 1.30 6.95
N THR A 63 -0.72 2.29 6.71
CA THR A 63 -0.48 3.66 7.18
C THR A 63 -0.41 3.73 8.71
N THR A 64 -1.27 3.00 9.41
CA THR A 64 -1.25 2.93 10.88
C THR A 64 0.07 2.35 11.39
N ARG A 65 0.60 1.28 10.77
CA ARG A 65 1.93 0.74 11.09
C ARG A 65 3.05 1.74 10.82
N TYR A 66 2.97 2.45 9.70
CA TYR A 66 3.95 3.49 9.37
C TYR A 66 3.97 4.60 10.42
N LEU A 67 2.81 5.09 10.85
CA LEU A 67 2.71 6.09 11.91
C LEU A 67 3.23 5.60 13.25
N ALA A 68 3.19 4.29 13.51
CA ALA A 68 3.74 3.66 14.70
C ALA A 68 5.24 3.31 14.58
N SER A 69 5.84 3.46 13.39
CA SER A 69 7.25 3.11 13.15
C SER A 69 8.22 4.14 13.73
N ASP A 70 9.47 3.72 13.87
CA ASP A 70 10.56 4.59 14.36
C ASP A 70 10.77 5.82 13.48
N ALA A 71 10.46 5.74 12.17
CA ALA A 71 10.54 6.88 11.26
C ALA A 71 9.70 8.09 11.73
N ILE A 72 8.59 7.83 12.41
CA ILE A 72 7.70 8.85 12.98
C ILE A 72 7.95 9.01 14.48
N GLN A 73 8.00 7.89 15.24
CA GLN A 73 7.97 7.93 16.70
C GLN A 73 9.29 8.43 17.32
N SER A 74 10.44 8.21 16.66
CA SER A 74 11.74 8.69 17.15
C SER A 74 11.99 10.19 16.95
N ARG A 75 11.12 10.88 16.20
CA ARG A 75 11.31 12.32 15.92
C ARG A 75 11.13 13.16 17.19
N GLU A 76 12.07 14.07 17.42
CA GLU A 76 11.95 15.07 18.48
C GLU A 76 11.02 16.21 18.04
N THR A 77 11.17 16.70 16.80
CA THR A 77 10.34 17.77 16.24
C THR A 77 9.13 17.19 15.52
N PRO A 78 7.90 17.55 15.92
CA PRO A 78 6.69 17.11 15.25
C PRO A 78 6.59 17.64 13.82
N VAL A 79 6.01 16.84 12.92
CA VAL A 79 5.67 17.27 11.55
C VAL A 79 4.47 18.23 11.63
N LYS A 80 4.59 19.41 11.01
CA LYS A 80 3.50 20.41 10.98
C LYS A 80 2.66 20.18 9.73
N TRP A 81 1.36 20.04 9.91
CA TRP A 81 0.39 19.95 8.82
C TRP A 81 -0.53 21.17 8.86
N ILE A 82 -0.55 21.96 7.80
CA ILE A 82 -1.38 23.15 7.67
C ILE A 82 -2.37 22.93 6.54
N MET A 83 -3.64 22.73 6.89
CA MET A 83 -4.72 22.59 5.93
C MET A 83 -5.32 23.96 5.62
N ALA A 84 -5.01 24.50 4.45
CA ALA A 84 -5.54 25.74 3.92
C ALA A 84 -6.67 25.43 2.93
N PHE A 85 -7.87 25.21 3.44
CA PHE A 85 -9.04 24.81 2.65
C PHE A 85 -10.22 25.73 2.95
N ARG A 86 -10.96 26.08 1.90
CA ARG A 86 -12.28 26.70 2.05
C ARG A 86 -13.28 25.67 2.53
N ARG A 87 -14.17 26.05 3.43
CA ARG A 87 -15.23 25.14 3.89
C ARG A 87 -16.19 24.69 2.79
N SER A 88 -16.29 25.44 1.70
CA SER A 88 -17.07 25.08 0.52
C SER A 88 -16.40 24.04 -0.39
N SER A 89 -15.17 23.67 -0.10
CA SER A 89 -14.46 22.65 -0.88
C SER A 89 -15.14 21.27 -0.72
N PRO A 90 -15.36 20.52 -1.81
CA PRO A 90 -16.01 19.21 -1.75
C PRO A 90 -15.22 18.17 -0.96
N PHE A 91 -13.93 18.42 -0.73
CA PHE A 91 -13.05 17.51 0.00
C PHE A 91 -12.78 17.97 1.44
N TYR A 92 -13.29 19.13 1.84
CA TYR A 92 -12.99 19.74 3.14
C TYR A 92 -13.15 18.76 4.32
N GLU A 93 -14.34 18.17 4.47
CA GLU A 93 -14.65 17.28 5.59
C GLU A 93 -13.81 16.00 5.58
N ARG A 94 -13.60 15.41 4.38
CA ARG A 94 -12.82 14.18 4.23
C ARG A 94 -11.33 14.40 4.54
N VAL A 95 -10.71 15.43 3.95
CA VAL A 95 -9.30 15.76 4.18
C VAL A 95 -9.06 16.15 5.64
N ARG A 96 -9.99 16.92 6.22
CA ARG A 96 -9.94 17.28 7.63
C ARG A 96 -9.99 16.05 8.54
N ALA A 97 -10.97 15.18 8.35
CA ALA A 97 -11.13 13.97 9.16
C ALA A 97 -9.91 13.05 9.07
N LEU A 98 -9.36 12.83 7.85
CA LEU A 98 -8.13 12.08 7.68
C LEU A 98 -6.95 12.74 8.39
N SER A 99 -6.76 14.06 8.24
CA SER A 99 -5.65 14.77 8.89
C SER A 99 -5.73 14.71 10.42
N GLU A 100 -6.92 14.82 10.99
CA GLU A 100 -7.16 14.62 12.41
C GLU A 100 -6.83 13.18 12.85
N GLU A 101 -7.12 12.19 12.00
CA GLU A 101 -6.81 10.79 12.28
C GLU A 101 -5.29 10.51 12.24
N TYR A 102 -4.56 11.11 11.27
CA TYR A 102 -3.10 11.09 11.26
C TYR A 102 -2.51 11.72 12.52
N ALA A 103 -3.00 12.87 12.93
CA ALA A 103 -2.54 13.54 14.14
C ALA A 103 -2.77 12.68 15.38
N ARG A 104 -3.95 12.05 15.48
CA ARG A 104 -4.33 11.17 16.59
C ARG A 104 -3.44 9.92 16.65
N LEU A 105 -3.30 9.20 15.54
CA LEU A 105 -2.55 7.92 15.47
C LEU A 105 -1.04 8.13 15.59
N SER A 106 -0.53 9.30 15.21
CA SER A 106 0.89 9.64 15.38
C SER A 106 1.29 9.95 16.83
N LYS A 107 0.35 9.93 17.78
CA LYS A 107 0.60 10.24 19.21
C LYS A 107 1.28 11.61 19.41
N GLY A 108 0.83 12.61 18.66
CA GLY A 108 1.34 13.99 18.75
C GLY A 108 2.60 14.27 17.94
N LYS A 109 3.11 13.29 17.17
CA LYS A 109 4.25 13.49 16.26
C LYS A 109 3.83 14.21 14.97
N ILE A 110 2.54 14.30 14.68
CA ILE A 110 1.98 15.16 13.63
C ILE A 110 1.08 16.19 14.32
N LYS A 111 1.38 17.47 14.10
CA LYS A 111 0.57 18.59 14.58
C LYS A 111 -0.24 19.16 13.43
N PHE A 112 -1.55 19.11 13.55
CA PHE A 112 -2.47 19.56 12.52
C PHE A 112 -3.06 20.94 12.89
N GLU A 113 -3.01 21.85 11.91
CA GLU A 113 -3.60 23.19 12.00
C GLU A 113 -4.55 23.39 10.81
N PHE A 114 -5.74 23.87 11.09
CA PHE A 114 -6.69 24.27 10.05
C PHE A 114 -6.72 25.79 9.90
N VAL A 115 -6.55 26.29 8.69
CA VAL A 115 -6.58 27.71 8.33
C VAL A 115 -7.62 27.94 7.25
N ASP A 116 -8.71 28.61 7.57
CA ASP A 116 -9.71 29.00 6.58
C ASP A 116 -9.29 30.32 5.91
N PRO A 117 -9.01 30.34 4.60
CA PRO A 117 -8.56 31.53 3.89
C PRO A 117 -9.52 32.72 3.99
N MET A 118 -10.81 32.44 4.13
CA MET A 118 -11.84 33.48 4.20
C MET A 118 -12.07 34.03 5.61
N ARG A 119 -11.81 33.21 6.63
CA ARG A 119 -12.09 33.56 8.03
C ARG A 119 -10.85 34.01 8.82
N SER A 120 -9.67 33.62 8.37
CA SER A 120 -8.40 33.88 9.06
C SER A 120 -7.38 34.52 8.12
N PRO A 121 -7.66 35.72 7.54
CA PRO A 121 -6.81 36.34 6.51
C PRO A 121 -5.40 36.65 7.05
N ASN A 122 -5.26 37.08 8.28
CA ASN A 122 -3.95 37.39 8.88
C ASN A 122 -3.08 36.12 9.00
N ARG A 123 -3.67 35.02 9.52
CA ARG A 123 -2.96 33.75 9.63
C ARG A 123 -2.59 33.23 8.25
N MET A 124 -3.47 33.41 7.29
CA MET A 124 -3.25 33.06 5.91
C MET A 124 -2.08 33.81 5.29
N GLN A 125 -1.96 35.10 5.55
CA GLN A 125 -0.85 35.92 5.10
C GLN A 125 0.48 35.45 5.72
N GLU A 126 0.51 35.09 7.00
CA GLU A 126 1.68 34.51 7.67
C GLU A 126 2.12 33.20 7.00
N VAL A 127 1.15 32.28 6.72
CA VAL A 127 1.42 31.02 6.05
C VAL A 127 1.96 31.26 4.64
N THR A 128 1.34 32.16 3.88
CA THR A 128 1.77 32.53 2.52
C THR A 128 3.21 33.08 2.53
N ALA A 129 3.51 33.99 3.46
CA ALA A 129 4.85 34.57 3.58
C ALA A 129 5.89 33.55 4.07
N GLY A 130 5.50 32.68 5.04
CA GLY A 130 6.41 31.71 5.64
C GLY A 130 6.82 30.57 4.71
N TYR A 131 5.93 30.19 3.78
CA TYR A 131 6.16 29.08 2.85
C TYR A 131 6.38 29.53 1.39
N ASP A 132 6.32 30.84 1.11
CA ASP A 132 6.47 31.45 -0.23
C ASP A 132 5.53 30.79 -1.28
N ILE A 133 4.28 30.59 -0.90
CA ILE A 133 3.28 29.95 -1.76
C ILE A 133 2.15 30.91 -2.10
N SER A 134 1.62 30.76 -3.30
CA SER A 134 0.38 31.45 -3.70
C SER A 134 -0.82 30.60 -3.34
N LEU A 135 -1.67 31.11 -2.44
CA LEU A 135 -2.86 30.38 -1.93
C LEU A 135 -4.11 30.66 -2.78
N VAL A 136 -3.99 30.50 -4.07
CA VAL A 136 -5.14 30.60 -5.01
C VAL A 136 -6.02 29.34 -4.94
N ARG A 137 -5.49 28.22 -4.37
CA ARG A 137 -6.13 26.90 -4.36
C ARG A 137 -6.16 26.33 -2.95
N ASP A 138 -7.13 25.44 -2.71
CA ASP A 138 -7.18 24.65 -1.50
C ASP A 138 -5.99 23.66 -1.50
N LEU A 139 -5.22 23.64 -0.42
CA LEU A 139 -4.02 22.81 -0.30
C LEU A 139 -3.72 22.45 1.16
N ILE A 140 -2.89 21.43 1.33
CA ILE A 140 -2.29 21.08 2.61
C ILE A 140 -0.77 21.15 2.50
N ILE A 141 -0.14 21.78 3.50
CA ILE A 141 1.31 21.88 3.63
C ILE A 141 1.73 20.85 4.67
N ILE A 142 2.71 20.04 4.33
CA ILE A 142 3.33 19.06 5.21
C ILE A 142 4.79 19.49 5.39
N ASP A 143 5.14 19.94 6.60
CA ASP A 143 6.45 20.46 6.95
C ASP A 143 7.12 19.55 7.99
N ALA A 144 8.13 18.81 7.56
CA ALA A 144 8.90 17.87 8.36
C ALA A 144 10.31 18.37 8.70
N ARG A 145 10.56 19.67 8.62
CA ARG A 145 11.85 20.24 9.02
C ARG A 145 12.15 19.95 10.48
N THR A 146 13.41 19.72 10.79
CA THR A 146 13.88 19.42 12.15
C THR A 146 14.25 20.68 12.94
N ASP A 147 14.60 21.77 12.25
CA ASP A 147 14.97 23.03 12.85
C ASP A 147 13.92 24.10 12.65
N ASP A 148 13.52 24.78 13.72
CA ASP A 148 12.73 26.02 13.68
C ASP A 148 13.58 27.22 13.14
N SER A 149 14.86 27.01 12.82
CA SER A 149 15.83 28.03 12.39
C SER A 149 15.58 28.65 11.01
N ALA A 150 14.46 28.31 10.38
CA ALA A 150 14.06 28.91 9.09
C ALA A 150 13.51 30.33 9.19
N ALA A 151 13.69 30.99 10.31
CA ALA A 151 13.22 32.37 10.53
C ALA A 151 14.32 33.40 10.75
N THR A 152 15.57 33.12 10.42
CA THR A 152 16.60 34.21 10.39
C THR A 152 16.58 34.87 9.02
N THR A 153 16.27 36.15 9.05
CA THR A 153 15.89 37.04 7.95
C THR A 153 16.95 37.28 6.86
N GLU A 154 18.17 36.81 7.00
CA GLU A 154 19.26 37.07 6.04
C GLU A 154 19.50 35.95 5.03
N ASP A 155 19.18 34.68 5.38
CA ASP A 155 19.20 33.55 4.45
C ASP A 155 17.85 33.30 3.74
N ALA A 156 16.83 34.03 4.13
CA ALA A 156 15.46 33.89 3.60
C ALA A 156 15.40 34.12 2.07
N ASN A 157 16.27 34.91 1.49
CA ASN A 157 16.29 35.14 0.04
C ASN A 157 17.02 34.06 -0.77
N LYS A 158 17.88 33.25 -0.15
CA LYS A 158 18.56 32.12 -0.81
C LYS A 158 17.90 30.74 -0.54
N VAL A 159 17.15 30.60 0.53
CA VAL A 159 16.53 29.34 0.96
C VAL A 159 15.11 29.17 0.42
N ARG A 160 14.56 30.18 -0.25
CA ARG A 160 13.17 30.20 -0.75
C ARG A 160 12.86 29.25 -1.91
N SER A 161 13.83 28.64 -2.54
CA SER A 161 13.58 27.67 -3.60
C SER A 161 13.86 26.25 -3.11
N PHE A 162 12.80 25.53 -2.72
CA PHE A 162 12.82 24.09 -2.57
C PHE A 162 13.47 23.51 -1.31
N ASN A 163 12.81 23.69 -0.16
CA ASN A 163 13.16 22.84 0.98
C ASN A 163 12.56 21.42 0.74
N PRO A 164 13.40 20.38 0.61
CA PRO A 164 12.93 19.04 0.30
C PRO A 164 12.03 18.42 1.39
N ASN A 165 12.08 18.94 2.62
CA ASN A 165 11.27 18.50 3.74
C ASN A 165 9.92 19.23 3.86
N ILE A 166 9.61 20.12 2.92
CA ILE A 166 8.28 20.73 2.79
C ILE A 166 7.61 20.17 1.55
N LYS A 167 6.42 19.62 1.73
CA LYS A 167 5.60 19.10 0.63
C LYS A 167 4.22 19.71 0.65
N ILE A 168 3.66 19.88 -0.53
CA ILE A 168 2.33 20.46 -0.72
C ILE A 168 1.48 19.45 -1.46
N ALA A 169 0.26 19.23 -0.98
CA ALA A 169 -0.77 18.48 -1.66
C ALA A 169 -1.92 19.43 -1.99
N THR A 170 -2.32 19.49 -3.26
CA THR A 170 -3.42 20.33 -3.72
C THR A 170 -4.74 19.58 -3.72
N ALA A 171 -5.86 20.29 -3.65
CA ALA A 171 -7.18 19.67 -3.66
C ALA A 171 -7.44 18.80 -4.89
N GLU A 172 -6.81 19.11 -6.01
CA GLU A 172 -6.92 18.36 -7.27
C GLU A 172 -6.31 16.95 -7.16
N GLU A 173 -5.24 16.81 -6.40
CA GLU A 173 -4.54 15.53 -6.19
C GLU A 173 -5.39 14.52 -5.40
N PHE A 174 -6.34 14.99 -4.60
CA PHE A 174 -7.26 14.13 -3.85
C PHE A 174 -8.35 13.48 -4.71
N SER A 175 -8.47 13.91 -5.98
CA SER A 175 -9.50 13.43 -6.90
C SER A 175 -8.99 12.33 -7.80
N VAL A 176 -9.75 11.24 -7.90
CA VAL A 176 -9.59 10.27 -8.98
C VAL A 176 -10.55 10.63 -10.11
N PHE A 177 -10.02 10.77 -11.29
CA PHE A 177 -10.79 11.13 -12.46
C PHE A 177 -10.92 9.95 -13.43
N ALA A 178 -12.10 9.78 -14.01
CA ALA A 178 -12.31 8.91 -15.17
C ALA A 178 -12.85 9.74 -16.32
N THR A 179 -12.43 9.42 -17.53
CA THR A 179 -12.97 10.01 -18.74
C THR A 179 -14.03 9.06 -19.31
N ALA A 180 -15.29 9.48 -19.27
CA ALA A 180 -16.39 8.79 -19.92
C ALA A 180 -17.04 9.75 -20.93
N ASP A 181 -17.24 9.31 -22.15
CA ASP A 181 -17.82 10.10 -23.24
C ASP A 181 -17.10 11.45 -23.50
N GLY A 182 -15.77 11.46 -23.35
CA GLY A 182 -14.95 12.68 -23.51
C GLY A 182 -15.06 13.69 -22.35
N VAL A 183 -15.84 13.40 -21.32
CA VAL A 183 -16.00 14.26 -20.15
C VAL A 183 -15.21 13.67 -18.95
N ARG A 184 -14.33 14.49 -18.38
CA ARG A 184 -13.59 14.15 -17.16
C ARG A 184 -14.50 14.28 -15.95
N LYS A 185 -14.80 13.17 -15.28
CA LYS A 185 -15.63 13.13 -14.06
C LYS A 185 -14.81 12.63 -12.88
N THR A 186 -15.02 13.25 -11.71
CA THR A 186 -14.45 12.72 -10.45
C THR A 186 -15.19 11.43 -10.08
N VAL A 187 -14.46 10.33 -10.00
CA VAL A 187 -15.01 8.99 -9.69
C VAL A 187 -14.60 8.50 -8.30
N GLY A 188 -13.69 9.21 -7.63
CA GLY A 188 -13.24 8.78 -6.32
C GLY A 188 -12.39 9.80 -5.58
N PHE A 189 -11.96 9.40 -4.37
CA PHE A 189 -11.15 10.17 -3.45
C PHE A 189 -9.95 9.35 -2.99
N GLN A 190 -8.73 9.88 -3.12
CA GLN A 190 -7.47 9.22 -2.77
C GLN A 190 -6.70 9.99 -1.67
N GLY A 191 -7.43 10.40 -0.63
CA GLY A 191 -6.87 11.26 0.42
C GLY A 191 -5.74 10.62 1.20
N GLU A 192 -5.88 9.37 1.59
CA GLU A 192 -4.86 8.64 2.35
C GLU A 192 -3.57 8.48 1.55
N ASP A 193 -3.69 8.07 0.28
CA ASP A 193 -2.53 7.83 -0.57
C ASP A 193 -1.69 9.09 -0.75
N VAL A 194 -2.36 10.21 -1.08
CA VAL A 194 -1.70 11.52 -1.25
C VAL A 194 -1.05 11.99 0.04
N LEU A 195 -1.76 11.95 1.15
CA LEU A 195 -1.25 12.42 2.44
C LEU A 195 -0.07 11.57 2.93
N THR A 196 -0.16 10.24 2.81
CA THR A 196 0.93 9.33 3.18
C THR A 196 2.15 9.54 2.30
N GLN A 197 1.95 9.65 0.98
CA GLN A 197 3.02 9.93 0.04
C GLN A 197 3.75 11.23 0.40
N ARG A 198 3.01 12.32 0.59
CA ARG A 198 3.59 13.63 0.93
C ARG A 198 4.29 13.62 2.29
N LEU A 199 3.77 12.85 3.25
CA LEU A 199 4.42 12.65 4.55
C LEU A 199 5.77 11.94 4.37
N VAL A 200 5.81 10.82 3.64
CA VAL A 200 7.04 10.08 3.35
C VAL A 200 8.06 10.98 2.64
N GLU A 201 7.64 11.65 1.58
CA GLU A 201 8.49 12.58 0.81
C GLU A 201 9.06 13.70 1.70
N SER A 202 8.27 14.24 2.63
CA SER A 202 8.72 15.30 3.53
C SER A 202 9.71 14.81 4.58
N LEU A 203 9.53 13.58 5.07
CA LEU A 203 10.42 12.98 6.06
C LEU A 203 11.78 12.58 5.48
N GLU A 204 11.78 12.02 4.29
CA GLU A 204 13.00 11.59 3.60
C GLU A 204 13.74 12.75 2.90
N GLY A 205 13.01 13.78 2.52
CA GLY A 205 13.51 14.94 1.79
C GLY A 205 13.86 14.60 0.36
N LYS A 206 15.02 13.97 0.13
CA LYS A 206 15.44 13.54 -1.21
C LYS A 206 14.88 12.17 -1.57
N PRO A 207 14.41 11.96 -2.81
CA PRO A 207 13.97 10.66 -3.25
C PRO A 207 15.12 9.64 -3.22
N ARG A 208 14.79 8.38 -2.94
CA ARG A 208 15.72 7.26 -3.12
C ARG A 208 15.90 6.99 -4.62
N VAL A 209 17.07 6.55 -5.01
CA VAL A 209 17.36 6.26 -6.41
C VAL A 209 17.41 4.75 -6.63
N MET A 210 16.62 4.23 -7.57
CA MET A 210 16.79 2.91 -8.13
C MET A 210 17.28 3.05 -9.58
N ALA A 211 18.29 2.27 -9.95
CA ALA A 211 18.90 2.35 -11.26
C ALA A 211 18.35 1.25 -12.20
N LEU A 212 17.71 1.67 -13.29
CA LEU A 212 17.32 0.78 -14.38
C LEU A 212 18.57 0.50 -15.25
N LEU A 213 18.91 -0.78 -15.43
CA LEU A 213 19.96 -1.21 -16.34
C LEU A 213 19.45 -1.12 -17.79
N ALA A 214 19.54 0.07 -18.37
CA ALA A 214 18.86 0.43 -19.62
C ALA A 214 19.36 -0.36 -20.83
N ASP A 215 20.65 -0.69 -20.89
CA ASP A 215 21.26 -1.48 -21.97
C ASP A 215 20.98 -2.98 -21.86
N LYS A 216 20.42 -3.44 -20.74
CA LYS A 216 20.03 -4.85 -20.51
C LYS A 216 18.52 -5.05 -20.48
N SER A 217 17.76 -3.97 -20.31
CA SER A 217 16.32 -3.98 -20.19
C SER A 217 15.64 -3.60 -21.52
N ARG A 218 14.51 -4.25 -21.85
CA ARG A 218 13.71 -3.97 -23.03
C ARG A 218 12.27 -3.63 -22.66
N MET A 219 12.09 -2.52 -21.98
CA MET A 219 10.73 -2.02 -21.73
C MET A 219 10.35 -0.99 -22.80
N PRO A 220 9.25 -1.19 -23.52
CA PRO A 220 8.77 -0.20 -24.47
C PRO A 220 8.45 1.13 -23.79
N ASP A 221 8.98 2.23 -24.34
CA ASP A 221 8.67 3.60 -23.92
C ASP A 221 7.87 4.33 -25.01
N THR A 222 6.97 3.62 -25.66
CA THR A 222 6.15 4.16 -26.76
C THR A 222 4.75 4.50 -26.25
N GLY A 223 4.41 5.78 -26.23
CA GLY A 223 3.07 6.26 -25.88
C GLY A 223 2.85 6.61 -24.41
N GLY A 224 1.64 7.07 -24.07
CA GLY A 224 1.25 7.51 -22.72
C GLY A 224 1.14 6.38 -21.70
N ASP A 225 0.87 5.16 -22.17
CA ASP A 225 0.51 3.98 -21.35
C ASP A 225 1.57 2.88 -21.42
N SER A 226 2.84 3.23 -21.51
CA SER A 226 3.91 2.25 -21.60
C SER A 226 4.18 1.58 -20.23
N PRO A 227 4.53 0.28 -20.20
CA PRO A 227 4.91 -0.43 -18.97
C PRO A 227 6.01 0.28 -18.19
N ARG A 228 6.94 0.92 -18.89
CA ARG A 228 8.01 1.70 -18.29
C ARG A 228 7.48 2.91 -17.51
N LYS A 229 6.55 3.68 -18.10
CA LYS A 229 5.94 4.83 -17.42
C LYS A 229 5.12 4.41 -16.21
N SER A 230 4.43 3.29 -16.31
CA SER A 230 3.71 2.70 -15.17
C SER A 230 4.66 2.35 -14.03
N LEU A 231 5.79 1.69 -14.34
CA LEU A 231 6.82 1.38 -13.34
C LEU A 231 7.40 2.67 -12.72
N GLU A 232 7.75 3.65 -13.54
CA GLU A 232 8.28 4.94 -13.07
C GLU A 232 7.28 5.67 -12.17
N GLN A 233 6.01 5.71 -12.56
CA GLN A 233 4.97 6.32 -11.75
C GLN A 233 4.78 5.61 -10.40
N LEU A 234 4.71 4.26 -10.40
CA LEU A 234 4.59 3.48 -9.18
C LEU A 234 5.75 3.74 -8.22
N LEU A 235 6.99 3.75 -8.73
CA LEU A 235 8.17 4.05 -7.92
C LEU A 235 8.17 5.50 -7.43
N ARG A 236 7.77 6.45 -8.27
CA ARG A 236 7.64 7.86 -7.89
C ARG A 236 6.63 8.07 -6.76
N PHE A 237 5.50 7.35 -6.77
CA PHE A 237 4.53 7.37 -5.66
C PHE A 237 5.16 6.90 -4.34
N GLN A 238 6.19 6.07 -4.41
CA GLN A 238 6.95 5.63 -3.24
C GLN A 238 8.15 6.51 -2.93
N ASN A 239 8.24 7.73 -3.48
CA ASN A 239 9.41 8.61 -3.37
C ASN A 239 10.72 7.92 -3.83
N ILE A 240 10.62 7.11 -4.88
CA ILE A 240 11.74 6.45 -5.53
C ILE A 240 11.88 7.02 -6.94
N HIS A 241 13.06 7.55 -7.25
CA HIS A 241 13.40 8.01 -8.60
C HIS A 241 14.05 6.87 -9.37
N LEU A 242 13.53 6.56 -10.55
CA LEU A 242 14.11 5.58 -11.46
C LEU A 242 15.10 6.29 -12.38
N GLU A 243 16.39 6.03 -12.20
CA GLU A 243 17.48 6.57 -13.02
C GLU A 243 17.99 5.50 -14.00
N GLU A 244 18.29 5.89 -15.22
CA GLU A 244 18.91 4.97 -16.19
C GLU A 244 20.42 4.94 -16.04
N ILE A 245 20.97 3.74 -15.95
CA ILE A 245 22.39 3.50 -16.04
C ILE A 245 22.69 2.44 -17.11
N ARG A 246 23.87 2.49 -17.68
CA ARG A 246 24.37 1.46 -18.58
C ARG A 246 25.30 0.54 -17.84
N MET A 247 25.11 -0.77 -17.98
CA MET A 247 26.00 -1.78 -17.40
C MET A 247 27.32 -1.87 -18.16
N ALA A 248 27.28 -1.64 -19.48
CA ALA A 248 28.44 -1.70 -20.34
C ALA A 248 29.51 -0.68 -19.93
N GLY A 249 30.71 -1.17 -19.59
CA GLY A 249 31.83 -0.35 -19.14
C GLY A 249 31.76 0.15 -17.70
N LEU A 250 30.79 -0.34 -16.92
CA LEU A 250 30.65 0.02 -15.51
C LEU A 250 31.59 -0.84 -14.65
N GLU A 251 32.47 -0.23 -13.90
CA GLU A 251 33.35 -0.94 -12.96
C GLU A 251 32.64 -1.33 -11.66
N LYS A 252 31.72 -0.48 -11.19
CA LYS A 252 30.92 -0.71 -9.99
C LYS A 252 29.58 0.05 -10.06
N ILE A 253 28.54 -0.51 -9.43
CA ILE A 253 27.28 0.21 -9.24
C ILE A 253 27.50 1.44 -8.35
N PRO A 254 27.02 2.62 -8.73
CA PRO A 254 27.20 3.86 -7.95
C PRO A 254 26.68 3.74 -6.52
N GLU A 255 27.31 4.43 -5.58
CA GLU A 255 26.99 4.32 -4.15
C GLU A 255 25.69 5.05 -3.77
N ASN A 256 25.28 6.05 -4.56
CA ASN A 256 24.01 6.78 -4.40
C ASN A 256 22.79 5.96 -4.82
N VAL A 257 22.99 4.81 -5.48
CA VAL A 257 21.92 3.93 -5.93
C VAL A 257 21.48 3.01 -4.79
N SER A 258 20.22 3.12 -4.39
CA SER A 258 19.62 2.30 -3.33
C SER A 258 19.23 0.90 -3.81
N GLY A 259 19.04 0.70 -5.12
CA GLY A 259 18.69 -0.58 -5.71
C GLY A 259 18.82 -0.56 -7.23
N ILE A 260 18.91 -1.72 -7.85
CA ILE A 260 18.94 -1.87 -9.31
C ILE A 260 17.68 -2.57 -9.81
N VAL A 261 17.28 -2.24 -11.04
CA VAL A 261 16.12 -2.80 -11.73
C VAL A 261 16.59 -3.40 -13.06
N LEU A 262 16.27 -4.66 -13.28
CA LEU A 262 16.36 -5.35 -14.57
C LEU A 262 14.94 -5.65 -15.02
N ALA A 263 14.48 -5.01 -16.08
CA ALA A 263 13.11 -5.17 -16.55
C ALA A 263 13.08 -5.65 -17.99
N ALA A 264 12.38 -6.74 -18.26
CA ALA A 264 12.31 -7.43 -19.54
C ALA A 264 13.74 -7.66 -20.12
N PRO A 265 14.61 -8.41 -19.45
CA PRO A 265 16.00 -8.57 -19.82
C PRO A 265 16.13 -9.24 -21.20
N ALA A 266 16.57 -8.49 -22.21
CA ALA A 266 16.68 -8.95 -23.60
C ALA A 266 18.13 -9.27 -24.01
N TYR A 267 19.09 -8.62 -23.37
CA TYR A 267 20.51 -8.78 -23.70
C TYR A 267 21.24 -9.41 -22.53
N ASP A 268 22.09 -10.38 -22.85
CA ASP A 268 22.86 -11.07 -21.81
C ASP A 268 23.94 -10.17 -21.20
N LEU A 269 24.28 -10.47 -19.97
CA LEU A 269 25.40 -9.86 -19.27
C LEU A 269 26.69 -10.52 -19.71
N THR A 270 27.73 -9.73 -19.99
CA THR A 270 29.08 -10.25 -20.20
C THR A 270 29.66 -10.74 -18.87
N ASP A 271 30.81 -11.45 -18.94
CA ASP A 271 31.47 -11.96 -17.73
C ASP A 271 31.93 -10.83 -16.78
N ASP A 272 32.35 -9.69 -17.33
CA ASP A 272 32.71 -8.51 -16.54
C ASP A 272 31.48 -7.91 -15.87
N GLU A 273 30.38 -7.76 -16.59
CA GLU A 273 29.13 -7.23 -16.09
C GLU A 273 28.50 -8.14 -15.02
N ILE A 274 28.57 -9.47 -15.20
CA ILE A 274 28.18 -10.45 -14.16
C ILE A 274 29.05 -10.31 -12.92
N THR A 275 30.34 -10.01 -13.09
CA THR A 275 31.23 -9.77 -11.95
C THR A 275 30.84 -8.51 -11.20
N VAL A 276 30.53 -7.42 -11.90
CA VAL A 276 29.99 -6.20 -11.27
C VAL A 276 28.69 -6.47 -10.53
N LEU A 277 27.76 -7.23 -11.14
CA LEU A 277 26.48 -7.61 -10.51
C LEU A 277 26.69 -8.48 -9.25
N LYS A 278 27.58 -9.46 -9.29
CA LYS A 278 27.94 -10.31 -8.13
C LYS A 278 28.59 -9.49 -7.02
N ASN A 279 29.47 -8.57 -7.36
CA ASN A 279 30.12 -7.67 -6.40
C ASN A 279 29.10 -6.77 -5.73
N TYR A 280 28.16 -6.20 -6.51
CA TYR A 280 27.04 -5.44 -5.96
C TYR A 280 26.17 -6.28 -5.03
N TRP A 281 25.75 -7.47 -5.48
CA TRP A 281 24.92 -8.39 -4.69
C TRP A 281 25.60 -8.83 -3.38
N SER A 282 26.93 -8.82 -3.36
CA SER A 282 27.71 -9.19 -2.17
C SER A 282 27.82 -8.09 -1.12
N ARG A 283 27.44 -6.86 -1.44
CA ARG A 283 27.41 -5.75 -0.49
C ARG A 283 26.27 -5.92 0.52
N PRO A 284 26.40 -5.38 1.75
CA PRO A 284 25.26 -5.21 2.62
C PRO A 284 24.19 -4.32 1.97
N ARG A 285 22.93 -4.62 2.20
CA ARG A 285 21.79 -3.83 1.70
C ARG A 285 21.72 -3.69 0.18
N ALA A 286 22.28 -4.63 -0.58
CA ALA A 286 22.05 -4.65 -2.01
C ALA A 286 20.58 -5.00 -2.31
N ALA A 287 19.98 -4.26 -3.22
CA ALA A 287 18.59 -4.40 -3.61
C ALA A 287 18.47 -4.63 -5.12
N ILE A 288 17.82 -5.72 -5.52
CA ILE A 288 17.65 -6.08 -6.93
C ILE A 288 16.19 -6.38 -7.21
N LEU A 289 15.60 -5.69 -8.17
CA LEU A 289 14.29 -5.99 -8.73
C LEU A 289 14.47 -6.55 -10.15
N VAL A 290 13.96 -7.76 -10.38
CA VAL A 290 13.99 -8.40 -11.70
C VAL A 290 12.56 -8.63 -12.16
N LEU A 291 12.19 -8.03 -13.28
CA LEU A 291 10.91 -8.23 -13.94
C LEU A 291 11.16 -8.98 -15.26
N ILE A 292 10.64 -10.18 -15.40
CA ILE A 292 10.86 -11.05 -16.56
C ILE A 292 9.62 -10.98 -17.45
N ASP A 293 9.81 -10.84 -18.75
CA ASP A 293 8.74 -10.65 -19.73
C ASP A 293 8.09 -11.94 -20.25
N GLY A 294 8.29 -13.06 -19.59
CA GLY A 294 7.78 -14.37 -20.06
C GLY A 294 8.47 -14.88 -21.34
N GLY A 295 9.50 -14.17 -21.79
CA GLY A 295 10.33 -14.57 -22.90
C GLY A 295 11.55 -15.39 -22.48
N ARG A 296 12.48 -15.58 -23.42
CA ARG A 296 13.72 -16.31 -23.16
C ARG A 296 14.67 -15.47 -22.33
N ILE A 297 15.02 -15.98 -21.14
CA ILE A 297 15.91 -15.29 -20.22
C ILE A 297 17.36 -15.48 -20.68
N PRO A 298 18.15 -14.39 -20.66
CA PRO A 298 19.58 -14.45 -20.97
C PRO A 298 20.32 -15.45 -20.08
N PRO A 299 21.22 -16.29 -20.66
CA PRO A 299 21.85 -17.41 -19.95
C PRO A 299 22.62 -17.01 -18.68
N ASN A 300 23.44 -15.95 -18.76
CA ASN A 300 24.23 -15.51 -17.61
C ASN A 300 23.38 -14.96 -16.48
N LEU A 301 22.34 -14.19 -16.81
CA LEU A 301 21.35 -13.74 -15.81
C LEU A 301 20.63 -14.94 -15.18
N ARG A 302 20.20 -15.92 -15.99
CA ARG A 302 19.56 -17.15 -15.50
C ARG A 302 20.47 -17.92 -14.56
N ALA A 303 21.75 -18.05 -14.90
CA ALA A 303 22.75 -18.71 -14.06
C ALA A 303 22.95 -17.97 -12.72
N PHE A 304 22.96 -16.62 -12.75
CA PHE A 304 23.04 -15.80 -11.55
C PHE A 304 21.83 -16.02 -10.63
N LEU A 305 20.62 -15.98 -11.17
CA LEU A 305 19.39 -16.24 -10.40
C LEU A 305 19.38 -17.64 -9.80
N ARG A 306 19.74 -18.66 -10.62
CA ARG A 306 19.83 -20.06 -10.17
C ARG A 306 20.83 -20.26 -9.03
N ALA A 307 21.97 -19.58 -9.09
CA ALA A 307 22.99 -19.63 -8.02
C ALA A 307 22.46 -19.04 -6.70
N ASN A 308 21.39 -18.23 -6.75
CA ASN A 308 20.70 -17.65 -5.62
C ASN A 308 19.35 -18.35 -5.30
N GLY A 309 19.13 -19.53 -5.87
CA GLY A 309 18.00 -20.40 -5.51
C GLY A 309 16.72 -20.16 -6.29
N VAL A 310 16.72 -19.30 -7.31
CA VAL A 310 15.56 -19.06 -8.17
C VAL A 310 15.93 -19.35 -9.63
N THR A 311 15.26 -20.32 -10.24
CA THR A 311 15.44 -20.61 -11.66
C THR A 311 14.23 -20.15 -12.44
N ALA A 312 14.41 -19.14 -13.26
CA ALA A 312 13.41 -18.76 -14.23
C ALA A 312 13.38 -19.77 -15.39
N ARG A 313 12.21 -20.33 -15.66
CA ARG A 313 12.03 -21.36 -16.70
C ARG A 313 11.67 -20.71 -18.04
N ASN A 314 12.01 -21.41 -19.13
CA ASN A 314 11.60 -21.00 -20.47
C ASN A 314 10.29 -21.73 -20.84
N ASP A 315 9.24 -21.42 -20.12
CA ASP A 315 7.90 -21.96 -20.30
C ASP A 315 6.87 -20.83 -20.26
N ARG A 316 5.64 -21.16 -20.48
CA ARG A 316 4.50 -20.27 -20.32
C ARG A 316 3.48 -20.89 -19.39
N LEU A 317 3.09 -20.16 -18.35
CA LEU A 317 2.02 -20.58 -17.46
C LEU A 317 0.69 -20.52 -18.18
N VAL A 318 0.07 -21.69 -18.33
CA VAL A 318 -1.22 -21.85 -18.97
C VAL A 318 -2.10 -22.80 -18.17
N SER A 319 -3.39 -22.69 -18.35
CA SER A 319 -4.38 -23.65 -17.86
C SER A 319 -5.45 -23.90 -18.90
N ARG A 320 -6.26 -24.92 -18.72
CA ARG A 320 -7.36 -25.25 -19.62
C ARG A 320 -8.68 -25.28 -18.86
N VAL A 321 -9.60 -24.37 -19.19
CA VAL A 321 -10.92 -24.30 -18.60
C VAL A 321 -11.97 -24.54 -19.66
N LYS A 322 -12.82 -25.54 -19.50
CA LYS A 322 -13.87 -25.91 -20.47
C LYS A 322 -13.36 -25.97 -21.92
N ASN A 323 -12.23 -26.62 -22.11
CA ASN A 323 -11.53 -26.80 -23.38
C ASN A 323 -10.99 -25.50 -24.04
N LYS A 324 -10.96 -24.39 -23.33
CA LYS A 324 -10.31 -23.16 -23.74
C LYS A 324 -8.98 -22.98 -23.03
N LEU A 325 -7.93 -22.65 -23.79
CA LEU A 325 -6.63 -22.31 -23.22
C LEU A 325 -6.73 -20.94 -22.53
N VAL A 326 -6.30 -20.90 -21.27
CA VAL A 326 -6.19 -19.68 -20.46
C VAL A 326 -4.73 -19.34 -20.31
N THR A 327 -4.35 -18.16 -20.78
CA THR A 327 -2.96 -17.67 -20.80
C THR A 327 -2.69 -16.59 -19.73
N SER A 328 -3.73 -16.07 -19.09
CA SER A 328 -3.60 -15.22 -17.92
C SER A 328 -3.32 -16.09 -16.71
N ALA A 329 -2.13 -15.94 -16.13
CA ALA A 329 -1.71 -16.78 -15.00
C ALA A 329 -2.38 -16.31 -13.70
N SER A 330 -3.14 -17.19 -13.05
CA SER A 330 -3.74 -16.93 -11.74
C SER A 330 -2.90 -17.57 -10.64
N GLY A 331 -2.78 -16.85 -9.53
CA GLY A 331 -2.02 -17.32 -8.37
C GLY A 331 -2.55 -16.72 -7.07
N TYR A 332 -1.93 -17.10 -5.97
CA TYR A 332 -2.22 -16.53 -4.65
C TYR A 332 -0.92 -16.10 -3.95
N PHE A 333 -1.04 -15.04 -3.14
CA PHE A 333 0.08 -14.53 -2.36
C PHE A 333 0.38 -15.45 -1.19
N THR A 334 1.67 -15.63 -0.90
CA THR A 334 2.16 -16.38 0.26
C THR A 334 2.51 -15.42 1.40
N ALA A 335 2.62 -15.93 2.62
CA ALA A 335 3.05 -15.17 3.79
C ALA A 335 4.59 -15.18 3.98
N GLY A 336 5.36 -15.45 2.94
CA GLY A 336 6.82 -15.72 3.04
C GLY A 336 7.65 -14.56 3.59
N VAL A 337 7.23 -13.32 3.35
CA VAL A 337 7.90 -12.10 3.83
C VAL A 337 6.89 -11.13 4.45
N ASN A 338 7.38 -10.18 5.26
CA ASN A 338 6.51 -9.27 6.00
C ASN A 338 5.56 -8.47 5.09
N PHE A 339 6.01 -8.01 3.94
CA PHE A 339 5.21 -7.18 3.06
C PHE A 339 4.11 -7.94 2.29
N THR A 340 4.19 -9.27 2.17
CA THR A 340 3.12 -10.08 1.57
C THR A 340 2.11 -10.59 2.58
N ARG A 341 2.35 -10.37 3.88
CA ARG A 341 1.49 -10.90 4.94
C ARG A 341 0.03 -10.44 4.83
N ASP A 342 -0.19 -9.18 4.50
CA ASP A 342 -1.54 -8.61 4.39
C ASP A 342 -2.26 -9.07 3.11
N LEU A 343 -1.51 -9.52 2.10
CA LEU A 343 -2.03 -10.08 0.86
C LEU A 343 -2.17 -11.61 0.93
N ALA A 344 -1.61 -12.27 1.94
CA ALA A 344 -1.52 -13.71 2.02
C ALA A 344 -2.89 -14.39 1.87
N GLY A 345 -2.95 -15.37 0.98
CA GLY A 345 -4.18 -16.09 0.64
C GLY A 345 -5.11 -15.36 -0.35
N GLN A 346 -4.87 -14.10 -0.66
CA GLN A 346 -5.60 -13.41 -1.72
C GLN A 346 -5.14 -13.94 -3.08
N THR A 347 -6.09 -14.08 -3.99
CA THR A 347 -5.82 -14.48 -5.37
C THR A 347 -5.62 -13.26 -6.25
N THR A 348 -4.73 -13.40 -7.22
CA THR A 348 -4.50 -12.40 -8.25
C THR A 348 -4.33 -13.05 -9.62
N GLU A 349 -4.39 -12.24 -10.66
CA GLU A 349 -4.23 -12.65 -12.05
C GLU A 349 -3.19 -11.77 -12.75
N PHE A 350 -2.26 -12.40 -13.45
CA PHE A 350 -1.28 -11.74 -14.32
C PHE A 350 -1.68 -11.95 -15.78
N GLY A 351 -2.14 -10.88 -16.42
CA GLY A 351 -2.41 -10.89 -17.84
C GLY A 351 -1.12 -10.91 -18.68
N GLY A 352 -1.23 -11.32 -19.93
CA GLY A 352 -0.09 -11.38 -20.86
C GLY A 352 0.79 -12.62 -20.69
N ALA A 353 2.10 -12.46 -20.90
CA ALA A 353 3.07 -13.53 -20.87
C ALA A 353 3.66 -13.73 -19.48
N THR A 354 3.42 -14.89 -18.89
CA THR A 354 3.99 -15.26 -17.59
C THR A 354 4.75 -16.56 -17.72
N SER A 355 6.02 -16.60 -17.33
CA SER A 355 6.81 -17.83 -17.19
C SER A 355 6.79 -18.33 -15.75
N SER A 356 7.22 -19.57 -15.53
CA SER A 356 7.31 -20.11 -14.17
C SER A 356 8.67 -19.88 -13.53
N LEU A 357 8.67 -19.74 -12.22
CA LEU A 357 9.87 -19.75 -11.38
C LEU A 357 9.92 -21.05 -10.58
N ASP A 358 11.09 -21.67 -10.59
CA ASP A 358 11.45 -22.75 -9.69
C ASP A 358 12.23 -22.17 -8.50
N VAL A 359 11.70 -22.33 -7.29
CA VAL A 359 12.23 -21.75 -6.08
C VAL A 359 12.70 -22.86 -5.14
N ARG A 360 13.99 -22.88 -4.84
CA ARG A 360 14.61 -23.87 -3.97
C ARG A 360 14.49 -23.47 -2.51
N GLU A 361 13.26 -23.47 -2.00
CA GLU A 361 12.98 -23.18 -0.59
C GLU A 361 13.58 -24.27 0.32
N GLY A 362 14.24 -23.85 1.39
CA GLY A 362 14.79 -24.77 2.40
C GLY A 362 16.02 -25.58 1.92
N ASP A 363 16.61 -25.26 0.78
CA ASP A 363 17.83 -25.90 0.28
C ASP A 363 19.00 -25.67 1.25
N GLU A 364 19.58 -26.76 1.81
CA GLU A 364 20.61 -26.70 2.84
C GLU A 364 21.90 -26.00 2.36
N ASP A 365 22.29 -26.20 1.09
CA ASP A 365 23.48 -25.55 0.53
C ASP A 365 23.30 -24.03 0.49
N LEU A 366 22.11 -23.56 0.11
CA LEU A 366 21.78 -22.13 0.09
C LEU A 366 21.71 -21.56 1.51
N LEU A 367 21.10 -22.27 2.45
CA LEU A 367 21.04 -21.85 3.86
C LEU A 367 22.45 -21.75 4.47
N ASN A 368 23.33 -22.69 4.21
CA ASN A 368 24.74 -22.63 4.62
C ASN A 368 25.47 -21.42 4.07
N ARG A 369 25.09 -20.94 2.89
CA ARG A 369 25.60 -19.73 2.24
C ARG A 369 24.84 -18.47 2.68
N LYS A 370 23.92 -18.58 3.65
CA LYS A 370 23.03 -17.51 4.14
C LYS A 370 22.18 -16.90 3.01
N ILE A 371 21.67 -17.74 2.12
CA ILE A 371 20.77 -17.37 1.03
C ILE A 371 19.45 -18.08 1.27
N THR A 372 18.37 -17.31 1.37
CA THR A 372 17.02 -17.82 1.63
C THR A 372 16.09 -17.38 0.50
N PRO A 373 15.86 -18.25 -0.50
CA PRO A 373 14.84 -18.02 -1.52
C PRO A 373 13.46 -18.38 -0.97
N LEU A 374 12.44 -17.58 -1.30
CA LEU A 374 11.05 -17.77 -0.88
C LEU A 374 10.11 -17.44 -2.04
N GLY A 375 9.11 -18.30 -2.26
CA GLY A 375 8.03 -18.03 -3.22
C GLY A 375 7.06 -16.99 -2.64
N LEU A 376 6.78 -15.95 -3.41
CA LEU A 376 5.89 -14.86 -3.00
C LEU A 376 4.49 -14.98 -3.58
N ILE A 377 4.40 -15.45 -4.84
CA ILE A 377 3.13 -15.73 -5.51
C ILE A 377 3.22 -17.12 -6.11
N LYS A 378 2.32 -17.99 -5.69
CA LYS A 378 2.23 -19.36 -6.17
C LYS A 378 1.10 -19.48 -7.17
N ALA A 379 1.39 -20.05 -8.34
CA ALA A 379 0.36 -20.31 -9.34
C ALA A 379 -0.69 -21.29 -8.80
N LEU A 380 -1.94 -21.15 -9.25
CA LEU A 380 -3.01 -22.09 -8.91
C LEU A 380 -2.69 -23.49 -9.47
N PRO A 381 -3.15 -24.56 -8.81
CA PRO A 381 -2.78 -25.93 -9.16
C PRO A 381 -3.16 -26.39 -10.56
N GLU A 382 -4.15 -25.74 -11.18
CA GLU A 382 -4.60 -26.03 -12.55
C GLU A 382 -3.67 -25.48 -13.63
N PHE A 383 -2.65 -24.67 -13.26
CA PHE A 383 -1.67 -24.14 -14.20
C PHE A 383 -0.45 -25.07 -14.31
N TRP A 384 0.02 -25.24 -15.55
CA TRP A 384 1.31 -25.87 -15.84
C TRP A 384 2.20 -24.92 -16.63
N GLY A 385 3.50 -25.21 -16.66
CA GLY A 385 4.47 -24.47 -17.47
C GLY A 385 4.63 -25.14 -18.83
N GLU A 386 3.93 -24.64 -19.84
CA GLU A 386 3.96 -25.11 -21.22
C GLU A 386 5.27 -24.73 -21.90
N THR A 387 6.06 -25.72 -22.32
CA THR A 387 7.39 -25.48 -22.93
C THR A 387 7.34 -25.30 -24.44
N ALA A 388 6.29 -25.78 -25.10
CA ALA A 388 6.07 -25.69 -26.56
C ALA A 388 4.93 -24.73 -26.92
N PHE A 389 4.76 -23.66 -26.14
CA PHE A 389 3.68 -22.70 -26.33
C PHE A 389 3.70 -22.08 -27.74
N GLY A 390 2.52 -22.10 -28.41
CA GLY A 390 2.33 -21.54 -29.76
C GLY A 390 2.53 -22.52 -30.90
N GLU A 391 2.89 -23.76 -30.61
CA GLU A 391 3.00 -24.81 -31.65
C GLU A 391 1.63 -25.46 -31.95
N GLY A 392 0.61 -25.16 -31.15
CA GLY A 392 -0.75 -25.65 -31.29
C GLY A 392 -1.01 -26.97 -30.56
N GLY A 393 -2.20 -27.10 -29.99
CA GLY A 393 -2.60 -28.31 -29.25
C GLY A 393 -2.09 -28.36 -27.82
N GLU A 394 -1.79 -27.20 -27.22
CA GLU A 394 -1.25 -27.10 -25.87
C GLU A 394 -2.09 -27.91 -24.88
N SER A 395 -1.45 -28.93 -24.31
CA SER A 395 -2.01 -29.81 -23.28
C SER A 395 -0.85 -30.33 -22.43
N PHE A 396 -1.07 -30.42 -21.15
CA PHE A 396 -0.02 -30.88 -20.24
C PHE A 396 0.60 -32.21 -20.67
N ASP A 397 1.91 -32.20 -20.91
CA ASP A 397 2.75 -33.37 -21.17
C ASP A 397 3.77 -33.53 -20.03
N GLU A 398 3.59 -34.57 -19.22
CA GLU A 398 4.44 -34.86 -18.05
C GLU A 398 5.94 -34.98 -18.38
N LYS A 399 6.29 -35.29 -19.63
CA LYS A 399 7.69 -35.46 -20.05
C LYS A 399 8.35 -34.18 -20.50
N GLN A 400 7.58 -33.20 -20.91
CA GLN A 400 8.10 -31.96 -21.51
C GLN A 400 7.78 -30.74 -20.64
N ASP A 401 6.58 -30.72 -20.05
CA ASP A 401 6.09 -29.57 -19.35
C ASP A 401 6.46 -29.55 -17.87
N ASN A 402 6.40 -28.36 -17.30
CA ASN A 402 6.67 -28.18 -15.89
C ASN A 402 5.41 -28.34 -15.06
N PRO A 403 5.33 -29.36 -14.18
CA PRO A 403 4.17 -29.59 -13.33
C PRO A 403 4.11 -28.59 -12.14
N PRO A 404 2.93 -28.38 -11.52
CA PRO A 404 2.83 -27.70 -10.24
C PRO A 404 3.62 -28.43 -9.13
N PRO A 405 4.12 -27.73 -8.10
CA PRO A 405 3.89 -26.33 -7.79
C PRO A 405 4.82 -25.38 -8.56
N LEU A 406 4.24 -24.28 -9.07
CA LEU A 406 4.96 -23.27 -9.83
C LEU A 406 4.80 -21.90 -9.15
N HIS A 407 5.78 -21.03 -9.30
CA HIS A 407 5.73 -19.68 -8.74
C HIS A 407 5.75 -18.63 -9.86
N ILE A 408 5.04 -17.51 -9.61
CA ILE A 408 5.01 -16.33 -10.48
C ILE A 408 5.99 -15.27 -9.95
N ALA A 409 6.15 -15.20 -8.64
CA ALA A 409 7.08 -14.29 -8.01
C ALA A 409 7.83 -14.95 -6.87
N ALA A 410 9.08 -14.52 -6.68
CA ALA A 410 9.97 -15.01 -5.64
C ALA A 410 10.80 -13.88 -5.04
N SER A 411 11.24 -14.06 -3.80
CA SER A 411 12.27 -13.22 -3.17
C SER A 411 13.49 -14.05 -2.81
N VAL A 412 14.63 -13.38 -2.70
CA VAL A 412 15.86 -13.93 -2.16
C VAL A 412 16.39 -12.98 -1.10
N ILE A 413 16.64 -13.49 0.08
CA ILE A 413 17.31 -12.77 1.18
C ILE A 413 18.70 -13.35 1.32
N ARG A 414 19.72 -12.49 1.37
CA ARG A 414 21.11 -12.88 1.57
C ARG A 414 21.70 -12.16 2.78
N GLY A 415 22.40 -12.89 3.64
CA GLY A 415 23.12 -12.35 4.79
C GLY A 415 22.36 -12.38 6.10
N ALA A 416 21.07 -12.70 6.13
CA ALA A 416 20.34 -12.88 7.37
C ALA A 416 20.60 -14.27 7.94
N ALA A 417 20.98 -14.32 9.20
CA ALA A 417 20.56 -15.42 10.05
C ALA A 417 19.07 -15.17 10.41
N SER A 418 18.38 -16.20 10.83
CA SER A 418 16.98 -16.19 11.27
C SER A 418 16.63 -15.19 12.41
N ASP A 419 17.51 -14.26 12.73
CA ASP A 419 17.36 -13.28 13.81
C ASP A 419 17.06 -11.89 13.20
N ASP A 420 15.85 -11.37 13.44
CA ASP A 420 15.35 -10.08 12.96
C ASP A 420 16.27 -8.88 13.25
N ARG A 421 17.16 -9.01 14.26
CA ARG A 421 18.12 -7.95 14.62
C ARG A 421 19.15 -7.65 13.53
N PHE A 422 19.37 -8.56 12.60
CA PHE A 422 20.31 -8.40 11.48
C PHE A 422 19.62 -8.11 10.14
N ALA A 423 18.29 -7.96 10.13
CA ALA A 423 17.52 -7.67 8.91
C ALA A 423 17.96 -6.36 8.23
N ALA A 424 18.48 -5.40 9.00
CA ALA A 424 18.94 -4.12 8.49
C ALA A 424 20.11 -4.21 7.49
N ASP A 425 20.93 -5.23 7.55
CA ASP A 425 22.14 -5.40 6.70
C ASP A 425 21.97 -6.47 5.63
N THR A 426 20.77 -7.01 5.46
CA THR A 426 20.51 -8.03 4.46
C THR A 426 20.41 -7.46 3.05
N SER A 427 20.94 -8.20 2.08
CA SER A 427 20.70 -7.94 0.66
C SER A 427 19.44 -8.66 0.22
N ARG A 428 18.65 -8.03 -0.64
CA ARG A 428 17.31 -8.48 -1.02
C ARG A 428 17.12 -8.45 -2.53
N MET A 429 16.47 -9.48 -3.05
CA MET A 429 16.09 -9.56 -4.45
C MET A 429 14.62 -9.94 -4.54
N VAL A 430 13.91 -9.36 -5.49
CA VAL A 430 12.55 -9.77 -5.88
C VAL A 430 12.56 -10.06 -7.36
N ILE A 431 12.01 -11.20 -7.74
CA ILE A 431 11.86 -11.63 -9.12
C ILE A 431 10.38 -11.82 -9.41
N ILE A 432 9.86 -11.20 -10.46
CA ILE A 432 8.49 -11.33 -10.93
C ILE A 432 8.56 -11.79 -12.38
N SER A 433 7.93 -12.89 -12.71
CA SER A 433 8.02 -13.50 -14.05
C SER A 433 6.93 -13.01 -15.02
N ASN A 434 6.60 -11.75 -14.93
CA ASN A 434 5.69 -11.04 -15.81
C ASN A 434 6.03 -9.56 -15.83
N THR A 435 5.94 -8.91 -16.97
CA THR A 435 6.04 -7.44 -17.13
C THR A 435 4.75 -6.82 -17.65
N ASP A 436 3.91 -7.63 -18.29
CA ASP A 436 2.69 -7.18 -18.96
C ASP A 436 1.64 -6.66 -17.96
N PHE A 437 1.74 -7.06 -16.67
CA PHE A 437 0.87 -6.50 -15.63
C PHE A 437 1.05 -4.99 -15.41
N LEU A 438 2.14 -4.40 -15.95
CA LEU A 438 2.37 -2.95 -15.97
C LEU A 438 1.67 -2.24 -17.12
N GLU A 439 1.07 -2.95 -18.07
CA GLU A 439 0.22 -2.37 -19.10
C GLU A 439 -1.15 -2.05 -18.52
N ASN A 440 -1.72 -0.88 -18.83
CA ASN A 440 -3.00 -0.43 -18.28
C ASN A 440 -4.14 -1.45 -18.42
N ARG A 441 -4.17 -2.20 -19.54
CA ARG A 441 -5.17 -3.26 -19.78
C ARG A 441 -5.08 -4.44 -18.81
N HIS A 442 -3.92 -4.65 -18.17
CA HIS A 442 -3.63 -5.75 -17.25
C HIS A 442 -3.46 -5.28 -15.80
N HIS A 443 -3.68 -4.00 -15.53
CA HIS A 443 -3.57 -3.48 -14.17
C HIS A 443 -4.55 -4.16 -13.24
N ARG A 444 -4.01 -4.71 -12.16
CA ARG A 444 -4.72 -5.19 -10.97
C ARG A 444 -4.17 -4.46 -9.75
N ALA A 445 -5.06 -3.98 -8.89
CA ALA A 445 -4.65 -3.24 -7.72
C ALA A 445 -3.67 -4.03 -6.85
N GLU A 446 -3.94 -5.30 -6.67
CA GLU A 446 -3.15 -6.23 -5.86
C GLU A 446 -1.72 -6.39 -6.40
N ASN A 447 -1.56 -6.42 -7.73
CA ASN A 447 -0.24 -6.55 -8.38
C ASN A 447 0.57 -5.26 -8.27
N LEU A 448 -0.09 -4.10 -8.41
CA LEU A 448 0.56 -2.79 -8.29
C LEU A 448 0.97 -2.52 -6.84
N ASP A 449 0.12 -2.88 -5.88
CA ASP A 449 0.43 -2.81 -4.44
C ASP A 449 1.59 -3.76 -4.07
N PHE A 450 1.57 -4.98 -4.60
CA PHE A 450 2.66 -5.94 -4.45
C PHE A 450 3.99 -5.39 -4.98
N LEU A 451 4.01 -4.78 -6.17
CA LEU A 451 5.24 -4.19 -6.73
C LEU A 451 5.73 -3.01 -5.91
N SER A 452 4.83 -2.11 -5.50
CA SER A 452 5.15 -0.97 -4.65
C SER A 452 5.73 -1.41 -3.30
N SER A 453 5.11 -2.40 -2.68
CA SER A 453 5.56 -3.00 -1.43
C SER A 453 6.89 -3.73 -1.58
N SER A 454 7.11 -4.41 -2.71
CA SER A 454 8.38 -5.04 -3.05
C SER A 454 9.50 -4.03 -3.16
N ALA A 455 9.27 -2.89 -3.83
CA ALA A 455 10.24 -1.82 -3.98
C ALA A 455 10.63 -1.22 -2.62
N ASN A 456 9.65 -0.94 -1.76
CA ASN A 456 9.90 -0.44 -0.40
C ASN A 456 10.68 -1.44 0.45
N TRP A 457 10.31 -2.72 0.40
CA TRP A 457 11.01 -3.78 1.11
C TRP A 457 12.45 -3.94 0.66
N LEU A 458 12.70 -3.89 -0.65
CA LEU A 458 14.04 -3.99 -1.24
C LEU A 458 14.99 -2.94 -0.68
N ILE A 459 14.55 -1.70 -0.57
CA ILE A 459 15.39 -0.58 -0.09
C ILE A 459 15.32 -0.36 1.43
N GLY A 460 14.81 -1.34 2.18
CA GLY A 460 14.79 -1.31 3.65
C GLY A 460 13.73 -0.42 4.27
N ARG A 461 12.66 -0.10 3.54
CA ARG A 461 11.50 0.69 4.03
C ARG A 461 10.30 -0.20 4.35
N GLU A 462 10.49 -1.19 5.20
CA GLU A 462 9.46 -2.19 5.53
C GLU A 462 8.19 -1.59 6.13
N ALA A 463 8.32 -0.48 6.84
CA ALA A 463 7.18 0.24 7.41
C ALA A 463 6.22 0.83 6.36
N LEU A 464 6.69 1.01 5.12
CA LEU A 464 5.89 1.50 3.99
C LEU A 464 5.27 0.36 3.16
N ALA A 465 5.56 -0.88 3.49
CA ALA A 465 4.98 -2.02 2.79
C ALA A 465 3.45 -2.06 3.00
N GLY A 466 2.70 -2.20 1.91
CA GLY A 466 1.24 -2.14 1.90
C GLY A 466 0.66 -0.73 1.78
N ILE A 467 1.51 0.30 1.61
CA ILE A 467 1.08 1.63 1.23
C ILE A 467 1.20 1.73 -0.29
N GLY A 468 0.17 1.33 -0.98
CA GLY A 468 0.04 1.42 -2.43
C GLY A 468 -1.16 2.28 -2.82
N PRO A 469 -1.23 2.74 -4.10
CA PRO A 469 -2.39 3.44 -4.57
C PRO A 469 -3.61 2.53 -4.46
N ARG A 470 -4.52 2.85 -3.56
CA ARG A 470 -5.81 2.17 -3.48
C ARG A 470 -6.57 2.50 -4.76
N SER A 471 -6.60 1.58 -5.71
CA SER A 471 -7.52 1.72 -6.81
C SER A 471 -8.92 1.70 -6.21
N LEU A 472 -9.62 2.82 -6.34
CA LEU A 472 -11.04 2.85 -6.11
C LEU A 472 -11.67 1.90 -7.13
N GLY A 473 -11.88 0.66 -6.71
CA GLY A 473 -12.66 -0.28 -7.49
C GLY A 473 -13.96 0.41 -7.82
N THR A 474 -14.20 0.67 -9.09
CA THR A 474 -15.52 1.01 -9.59
C THR A 474 -16.39 -0.20 -9.30
N TYR A 475 -16.95 -0.26 -8.10
CA TYR A 475 -17.95 -1.25 -7.75
C TYR A 475 -19.19 -0.95 -8.57
N LYS A 476 -19.25 -1.56 -9.74
CA LYS A 476 -20.55 -1.88 -10.32
C LYS A 476 -21.12 -2.96 -9.38
N LEU A 477 -22.07 -2.55 -8.54
CA LEU A 477 -22.90 -3.54 -7.86
C LEU A 477 -23.45 -4.44 -8.95
N PRO A 478 -23.20 -5.75 -8.95
CA PRO A 478 -23.90 -6.67 -9.82
C PRO A 478 -25.33 -6.78 -9.27
N VAL A 479 -26.12 -5.75 -9.49
CA VAL A 479 -27.53 -5.77 -9.14
C VAL A 479 -28.20 -6.53 -10.24
N LEU A 480 -28.66 -7.74 -9.96
CA LEU A 480 -29.48 -8.51 -10.86
C LEU A 480 -30.72 -7.69 -11.22
N ASP A 481 -31.17 -7.74 -12.46
CA ASP A 481 -32.35 -7.02 -12.95
C ASP A 481 -33.59 -7.24 -12.07
N ALA A 482 -33.71 -8.39 -11.45
CA ALA A 482 -34.73 -8.72 -10.45
C ALA A 482 -34.62 -7.84 -9.18
N GLN A 483 -33.39 -7.53 -8.73
CA GLN A 483 -33.14 -6.69 -7.56
C GLN A 483 -33.38 -5.21 -7.89
N VAL A 484 -33.04 -4.76 -9.10
CA VAL A 484 -33.39 -3.41 -9.58
C VAL A 484 -34.90 -3.24 -9.62
N SER A 485 -35.60 -4.24 -10.15
CA SER A 485 -37.06 -4.23 -10.22
C SER A 485 -37.69 -4.22 -8.83
N PHE A 486 -37.13 -4.95 -7.87
CA PHE A 486 -37.57 -4.95 -6.47
C PHE A 486 -37.34 -3.58 -5.81
N ILE A 487 -36.14 -3.01 -5.93
CA ILE A 487 -35.80 -1.69 -5.38
C ILE A 487 -36.70 -0.59 -5.99
N ASN A 488 -36.95 -0.64 -7.30
CA ASN A 488 -37.85 0.30 -7.95
C ASN A 488 -39.30 0.16 -7.48
N ARG A 489 -39.79 -1.07 -7.26
CA ARG A 489 -41.13 -1.29 -6.70
C ARG A 489 -41.25 -0.79 -5.27
N VAL A 490 -40.25 -1.04 -4.44
CA VAL A 490 -40.21 -0.57 -3.05
C VAL A 490 -40.17 0.97 -3.00
N ASN A 491 -39.31 1.60 -3.79
CA ASN A 491 -39.24 3.06 -3.88
C ASN A 491 -40.53 3.68 -4.42
N LEU A 492 -41.16 3.10 -5.44
CA LEU A 492 -42.46 3.53 -5.96
C LEU A 492 -43.59 3.39 -4.91
N PHE A 493 -43.54 2.38 -4.07
CA PHE A 493 -44.54 2.14 -3.02
C PHE A 493 -44.40 3.11 -1.85
N PHE A 494 -43.16 3.40 -1.43
CA PHE A 494 -42.89 4.33 -0.31
C PHE A 494 -42.91 5.81 -0.70
N LEU A 495 -42.62 6.15 -1.95
CA LEU A 495 -42.67 7.53 -2.44
C LEU A 495 -44.08 7.97 -2.88
N ARG A 496 -45.05 7.04 -2.97
CA ARG A 496 -46.44 7.34 -3.34
C ARG A 496 -47.44 7.45 -2.18
N ALA A 497 -46.99 7.37 -0.95
CA ALA A 497 -47.80 7.67 0.23
C ALA A 497 -47.08 8.77 1.02
N PRO A 498 -47.68 9.86 1.39
CA PRO A 498 -48.91 10.50 1.01
C PRO A 498 -48.79 12.03 0.88
N CYS A 499 -49.58 12.62 0.01
CA CYS A 499 -50.16 13.90 0.24
C CYS A 499 -51.67 13.74 0.03
N ALA A 500 -52.34 13.29 1.07
CA ALA A 500 -53.81 13.34 1.16
C ALA A 500 -54.16 13.46 2.65
N SER A 501 -54.14 14.70 3.10
CA SER A 501 -55.10 15.35 4.00
C SER A 501 -54.58 16.73 4.41
#